data_a8ddf805905ea72d61a30e4fe0a4b15f
#
_entry.id   a8ddf805905ea72d61a30e4fe0a4b15f
#
_cell.length_a   1.000
_cell.length_b   1.000
_cell.length_c   1.000
_cell.angle_alpha   90.00
_cell.angle_beta   90.00
_cell.angle_gamma   90.00
#
_symmetry.space_group_name_H-M   'P 1'
#
loop_
_entity.id
_entity.type
_entity.pdbx_description
1 polymer ?
#
loop_
_entity_poly.entity_id
_entity_poly.type
_entity_poly.pdbx_seq_one_letter_code
_entity_poly.pdbx_strand_id
1 'polypeptide(L)'
;IDYTIQATDVKENDGQIMVEIPIMFTMITDKGFFLNVGPKVSLPVFTHFKQNMQNANIHAYFPEMDVTVTNEQITGAVKNMDNQNKFNSTKLNVLVGIELGKEWNFKNNTSLGLGAYANYGVYSLYTNDLNKESFIAVTPPTAQGNAAVDILSLTDAYANKLGYFDGGVKLVYHFNFPKK
;
A
#
# COMPACT_ATOMS: atom_id res chain seq x y z
N ILE A 1 8.22 25.62 -17.90
CA ILE A 1 6.74 25.53 -17.93
C ILE A 1 6.34 24.91 -16.61
N ASP A 2 5.47 25.61 -15.87
CA ASP A 2 4.96 25.14 -14.60
C ASP A 2 3.54 24.59 -14.80
N TYR A 3 3.32 23.35 -14.42
CA TYR A 3 2.02 22.71 -14.52
C TYR A 3 1.31 22.71 -13.16
N THR A 4 0.05 23.11 -13.17
CA THR A 4 -0.84 23.07 -12.00
C THR A 4 -2.06 22.25 -12.32
N ILE A 5 -2.38 21.26 -11.46
CA ILE A 5 -3.64 20.54 -11.53
C ILE A 5 -4.56 21.02 -10.41
N GLN A 6 -5.76 21.38 -10.78
CA GLN A 6 -6.86 21.66 -9.86
C GLN A 6 -7.91 20.58 -10.02
N ALA A 7 -8.21 19.85 -8.95
CA ALA A 7 -9.26 18.85 -8.92
C ALA A 7 -10.19 19.09 -7.72
N THR A 8 -11.48 18.83 -7.89
CA THR A 8 -12.47 19.05 -6.83
C THR A 8 -12.60 17.86 -5.88
N ASP A 9 -12.31 16.66 -6.34
CA ASP A 9 -12.37 15.45 -5.54
C ASP A 9 -11.29 14.48 -6.01
N VAL A 10 -10.36 14.13 -5.13
CA VAL A 10 -9.28 13.19 -5.41
C VAL A 10 -9.38 12.06 -4.40
N LYS A 11 -9.58 10.85 -4.89
CA LYS A 11 -9.62 9.61 -4.09
C LYS A 11 -8.56 8.66 -4.57
N GLU A 12 -7.79 8.13 -3.65
CA GLU A 12 -6.80 7.09 -3.92
C GLU A 12 -7.05 5.89 -2.99
N ASN A 13 -7.00 4.71 -3.57
CA ASN A 13 -7.03 3.45 -2.87
C ASN A 13 -5.74 2.70 -3.15
N ASP A 14 -4.97 2.46 -2.11
CA ASP A 14 -3.74 1.71 -2.17
C ASP A 14 -3.97 0.26 -1.74
N GLY A 15 -3.42 -0.66 -2.50
CA GLY A 15 -3.47 -2.08 -2.20
C GLY A 15 -2.10 -2.71 -2.24
N GLN A 16 -1.86 -3.63 -1.33
CA GLN A 16 -0.58 -4.30 -1.19
C GLN A 16 -0.78 -5.78 -0.87
N ILE A 17 -0.01 -6.64 -1.54
CA ILE A 17 0.12 -8.06 -1.18
C ILE A 17 1.49 -8.26 -0.55
N MET A 18 1.50 -8.83 0.65
CA MET A 18 2.71 -9.08 1.43
C MET A 18 2.87 -10.57 1.72
N VAL A 19 4.11 -11.03 1.75
CA VAL A 19 4.49 -12.34 2.30
C VAL A 19 5.12 -12.11 3.66
N GLU A 20 4.60 -12.78 4.69
CA GLU A 20 5.08 -12.66 6.04
C GLU A 20 5.72 -13.97 6.53
N ILE A 21 6.88 -13.86 7.17
CA ILE A 21 7.57 -14.97 7.82
C ILE A 21 7.57 -14.68 9.33
N PRO A 22 6.71 -15.36 10.10
CA PRO A 22 6.65 -15.15 11.56
C PRO A 22 7.71 -15.97 12.29
N ILE A 23 8.31 -15.40 13.32
CA ILE A 23 9.15 -16.06 14.32
C ILE A 23 8.51 -15.82 15.69
N MET A 24 7.67 -16.75 16.14
CA MET A 24 6.80 -16.52 17.29
C MET A 24 7.21 -17.41 18.46
N PHE A 25 7.23 -16.83 19.65
CA PHE A 25 7.29 -17.57 20.92
C PHE A 25 5.84 -17.89 21.33
N THR A 26 5.61 -19.17 21.59
CA THR A 26 4.28 -19.67 21.94
C THR A 26 4.25 -20.11 23.39
N MET A 27 3.29 -19.62 24.15
CA MET A 27 2.92 -20.11 25.49
C MET A 27 1.53 -20.73 25.40
N ILE A 28 1.39 -21.95 25.86
CA ILE A 28 0.10 -22.69 25.88
C ILE A 28 -0.18 -23.15 27.30
N THR A 29 -1.40 -22.95 27.74
CA THR A 29 -1.90 -23.45 29.02
C THR A 29 -2.52 -24.84 28.89
N ASP A 30 -2.64 -25.58 29.98
CA ASP A 30 -3.31 -26.90 30.00
C ASP A 30 -4.77 -26.86 29.52
N LYS A 31 -5.40 -25.70 29.57
CA LYS A 31 -6.78 -25.50 29.10
C LYS A 31 -6.86 -25.12 27.60
N GLY A 32 -5.71 -25.12 26.92
CA GLY A 32 -5.59 -24.82 25.50
C GLY A 32 -5.58 -23.31 25.15
N PHE A 33 -5.49 -22.41 26.11
CA PHE A 33 -5.27 -21.00 25.80
C PHE A 33 -3.82 -20.82 25.36
N PHE A 34 -3.63 -20.06 24.29
CA PHE A 34 -2.30 -19.74 23.77
C PHE A 34 -2.08 -18.23 23.70
N LEU A 35 -0.83 -17.87 23.83
CA LEU A 35 -0.29 -16.53 23.57
C LEU A 35 0.96 -16.69 22.71
N ASN A 36 0.94 -16.08 21.51
CA ASN A 36 2.09 -16.01 20.62
C ASN A 36 2.58 -14.56 20.58
N VAL A 37 3.86 -14.35 20.74
CA VAL A 37 4.49 -13.03 20.63
C VAL A 37 5.81 -13.17 19.87
N GLY A 38 6.07 -12.28 18.93
CA GLY A 38 7.36 -12.32 18.25
C GLY A 38 7.45 -11.41 17.03
N PRO A 39 8.65 -11.32 16.46
CA PRO A 39 8.87 -10.60 15.22
C PRO A 39 8.30 -11.37 14.01
N LYS A 40 7.86 -10.61 13.02
CA LYS A 40 7.52 -11.10 11.68
C LYS A 40 8.31 -10.28 10.67
N VAL A 41 8.87 -10.95 9.68
CA VAL A 41 9.49 -10.28 8.53
C VAL A 41 8.47 -10.24 7.42
N SER A 42 8.16 -9.06 6.92
CA SER A 42 7.18 -8.82 5.87
C SER A 42 7.85 -8.31 4.61
N LEU A 43 7.55 -8.98 3.49
CA LEU A 43 8.04 -8.66 2.16
C LEU A 43 6.85 -8.32 1.27
N PRO A 44 6.75 -7.10 0.77
CA PRO A 44 5.77 -6.76 -0.24
C PRO A 44 6.13 -7.41 -1.57
N VAL A 45 5.17 -8.08 -2.15
CA VAL A 45 5.32 -8.78 -3.43
C VAL A 45 4.66 -8.01 -4.55
N PHE A 46 3.56 -7.35 -4.23
CA PHE A 46 2.78 -6.61 -5.20
C PHE A 46 2.15 -5.38 -4.55
N THR A 47 2.25 -4.25 -5.25
CA THR A 47 1.65 -2.98 -4.84
C THR A 47 0.85 -2.42 -6.00
N HIS A 48 -0.26 -1.81 -5.72
CA HIS A 48 -1.06 -1.08 -6.71
C HIS A 48 -1.77 0.09 -6.05
N PHE A 49 -2.00 1.13 -6.83
CA PHE A 49 -2.92 2.19 -6.44
C PHE A 49 -3.99 2.37 -7.52
N LYS A 50 -5.14 2.82 -7.10
CA LYS A 50 -6.21 3.27 -7.96
C LYS A 50 -6.63 4.66 -7.52
N GLN A 51 -6.52 5.60 -8.43
CA GLN A 51 -6.81 7.00 -8.18
C GLN A 51 -7.95 7.44 -9.08
N ASN A 52 -8.90 8.17 -8.51
CA ASN A 52 -9.99 8.82 -9.24
C ASN A 52 -9.96 10.31 -8.93
N MET A 53 -9.94 11.12 -9.98
CA MET A 53 -10.01 12.58 -9.89
C MET A 53 -11.22 13.06 -10.65
N GLN A 54 -12.01 13.94 -10.03
CA GLN A 54 -13.16 14.58 -10.68
C GLN A 54 -12.87 16.04 -10.96
N ASN A 55 -13.40 16.52 -12.10
CA ASN A 55 -13.25 17.91 -12.54
C ASN A 55 -11.79 18.41 -12.48
N ALA A 56 -10.86 17.58 -12.95
CA ALA A 56 -9.46 17.97 -13.00
C ALA A 56 -9.22 18.93 -14.17
N ASN A 57 -8.63 20.09 -13.87
CA ASN A 57 -8.18 21.06 -14.86
C ASN A 57 -6.66 21.18 -14.76
N ILE A 58 -5.98 21.09 -15.88
CA ILE A 58 -4.54 21.31 -15.98
C ILE A 58 -4.28 22.67 -16.57
N HIS A 59 -3.45 23.44 -15.89
CA HIS A 59 -2.98 24.74 -16.34
C HIS A 59 -1.48 24.65 -16.58
N ALA A 60 -1.02 25.11 -17.73
CA ALA A 60 0.39 25.27 -18.04
C ALA A 60 0.73 26.77 -17.97
N TYR A 61 1.60 27.17 -17.05
CA TYR A 61 2.12 28.49 -16.94
C TYR A 61 3.47 28.63 -17.63
N PHE A 62 3.61 29.60 -18.50
CA PHE A 62 4.82 29.94 -19.25
C PHE A 62 5.43 31.21 -18.64
N PRO A 63 6.43 31.07 -17.75
CA PRO A 63 6.98 32.23 -17.03
C PRO A 63 7.64 33.27 -17.97
N GLU A 64 8.22 32.82 -19.08
CA GLU A 64 8.87 33.72 -20.03
C GLU A 64 7.91 34.66 -20.76
N MET A 65 6.64 34.28 -20.86
CA MET A 65 5.60 35.01 -21.55
C MET A 65 4.53 35.55 -20.60
N ASP A 66 4.59 35.18 -19.31
CA ASP A 66 3.58 35.48 -18.30
C ASP A 66 2.16 35.06 -18.74
N VAL A 67 2.05 33.88 -19.36
CA VAL A 67 0.81 33.36 -19.92
C VAL A 67 0.45 32.02 -19.30
N THR A 68 -0.81 31.88 -18.88
CA THR A 68 -1.40 30.61 -18.46
C THR A 68 -2.29 30.09 -19.58
N VAL A 69 -2.05 28.84 -19.98
CA VAL A 69 -2.81 28.15 -21.03
C VAL A 69 -3.56 26.96 -20.41
N THR A 70 -4.85 26.87 -20.74
CA THR A 70 -5.76 25.78 -20.34
C THR A 70 -6.24 25.00 -21.54
N ASN A 71 -5.46 24.89 -22.59
CA ASN A 71 -5.86 24.22 -23.82
C ASN A 71 -5.61 22.71 -23.70
N GLU A 72 -6.65 21.91 -23.91
CA GLU A 72 -6.59 20.45 -23.89
C GLU A 72 -5.53 19.85 -24.83
N GLN A 73 -5.19 20.50 -25.92
CA GLN A 73 -4.14 20.05 -26.82
C GLN A 73 -2.72 20.21 -26.23
N ILE A 74 -2.53 21.14 -25.31
CA ILE A 74 -1.24 21.43 -24.69
C ILE A 74 -1.14 20.77 -23.31
N THR A 75 -2.23 20.74 -22.56
CA THR A 75 -2.27 20.27 -21.18
C THR A 75 -2.83 18.85 -21.04
N GLY A 76 -3.43 18.30 -22.09
CA GLY A 76 -4.22 17.07 -22.03
C GLY A 76 -5.63 17.31 -21.47
N ALA A 77 -6.63 16.63 -22.03
CA ALA A 77 -8.00 16.70 -21.55
C ALA A 77 -8.18 15.84 -20.30
N VAL A 78 -8.42 16.47 -19.17
CA VAL A 78 -8.66 15.73 -17.93
C VAL A 78 -9.93 16.23 -17.26
N LYS A 79 -11.07 15.67 -17.65
CA LYS A 79 -12.33 15.93 -16.92
C LYS A 79 -12.55 14.93 -15.78
N ASN A 80 -12.34 13.66 -16.04
CA ASN A 80 -12.39 12.60 -15.04
C ASN A 80 -11.23 11.65 -15.35
N MET A 81 -10.33 11.47 -14.41
CA MET A 81 -9.15 10.63 -14.59
C MET A 81 -9.22 9.44 -13.65
N ASP A 82 -9.19 8.26 -14.24
CA ASP A 82 -8.94 7.01 -13.53
C ASP A 82 -7.51 6.57 -13.83
N ASN A 83 -6.65 6.61 -12.83
CA ASN A 83 -5.28 6.16 -12.94
C ASN A 83 -5.07 4.90 -12.11
N GLN A 84 -4.41 3.89 -12.70
CA GLN A 84 -4.05 2.65 -12.00
C GLN A 84 -2.61 2.33 -12.33
N ASN A 85 -1.79 2.25 -11.30
CA ASN A 85 -0.39 1.88 -11.47
C ASN A 85 0.17 1.22 -10.20
N LYS A 86 1.45 0.86 -10.23
CA LYS A 86 2.18 0.39 -9.07
C LYS A 86 2.81 1.58 -8.38
N PHE A 87 2.73 1.63 -7.06
CA PHE A 87 3.53 2.59 -6.32
C PHE A 87 4.89 2.00 -5.93
N ASN A 88 5.92 2.82 -6.03
CA ASN A 88 7.32 2.43 -5.79
C ASN A 88 7.62 2.36 -4.31
N SER A 89 6.84 1.65 -3.56
CA SER A 89 7.21 1.51 -2.17
C SER A 89 7.63 0.10 -1.91
N THR A 90 8.39 -0.09 -0.96
CA THR A 90 8.39 -1.26 -0.13
C THR A 90 9.72 -1.96 -0.08
N LYS A 91 10.33 -1.60 0.98
CA LYS A 91 11.44 -2.35 1.54
C LYS A 91 10.88 -3.43 2.47
N LEU A 92 11.69 -4.42 2.74
CA LEU A 92 11.48 -5.36 3.82
C LEU A 92 11.06 -4.63 5.10
N ASN A 93 9.95 -5.04 5.71
CA ASN A 93 9.50 -4.51 6.98
C ASN A 93 9.61 -5.56 8.09
N VAL A 94 9.84 -5.10 9.31
CA VAL A 94 9.80 -5.93 10.50
C VAL A 94 8.59 -5.51 11.33
N LEU A 95 7.75 -6.48 11.64
CA LEU A 95 6.56 -6.30 12.47
C LEU A 95 6.81 -6.94 13.83
N VAL A 96 6.15 -6.42 14.84
CA VAL A 96 5.97 -7.11 16.13
C VAL A 96 4.54 -7.58 16.17
N GLY A 97 4.36 -8.91 16.30
CA GLY A 97 3.06 -9.56 16.35
C GLY A 97 2.73 -10.09 17.73
N ILE A 98 1.47 -9.98 18.08
CA ILE A 98 0.87 -10.65 19.23
C ILE A 98 -0.38 -11.41 18.76
N GLU A 99 -0.53 -12.65 19.21
CA GLU A 99 -1.69 -13.48 18.93
C GLU A 99 -2.13 -14.12 20.24
N LEU A 100 -3.43 -14.12 20.49
CA LEU A 100 -4.01 -14.78 21.64
C LEU A 100 -5.26 -15.54 21.22
N GLY A 101 -5.48 -16.69 21.83
CA GLY A 101 -6.62 -17.52 21.47
C GLY A 101 -6.74 -18.79 22.28
N LYS A 102 -7.56 -19.69 21.76
CA LYS A 102 -7.79 -20.99 22.33
C LYS A 102 -7.72 -22.07 21.27
N GLU A 103 -7.07 -23.17 21.62
CA GLU A 103 -6.96 -24.38 20.81
C GLU A 103 -7.75 -25.50 21.49
N TRP A 104 -8.51 -26.24 20.70
CA TRP A 104 -9.25 -27.44 21.10
C TRP A 104 -8.64 -28.63 20.40
N ASN A 105 -8.14 -29.57 21.21
CA ASN A 105 -7.58 -30.82 20.70
C ASN A 105 -8.68 -31.89 20.57
N PHE A 106 -8.72 -32.56 19.43
CA PHE A 106 -9.65 -33.63 19.14
C PHE A 106 -8.96 -34.99 19.24
N LYS A 107 -9.78 -36.04 19.44
CA LYS A 107 -9.29 -37.42 19.63
C LYS A 107 -8.46 -37.99 18.46
N ASN A 108 -8.54 -37.41 17.28
CA ASN A 108 -7.86 -37.87 16.06
C ASN A 108 -6.50 -37.18 15.82
N ASN A 109 -5.84 -36.73 16.85
CA ASN A 109 -4.61 -35.95 16.74
C ASN A 109 -4.74 -34.70 15.84
N THR A 110 -5.93 -34.14 15.75
CA THR A 110 -6.19 -32.85 15.09
C THR A 110 -6.52 -31.80 16.10
N SER A 111 -6.27 -30.57 15.81
CA SER A 111 -6.72 -29.45 16.65
C SER A 111 -7.28 -28.28 15.84
N LEU A 112 -8.17 -27.52 16.47
CA LEU A 112 -8.75 -26.31 15.92
C LEU A 112 -8.40 -25.16 16.86
N GLY A 113 -7.75 -24.15 16.32
CA GLY A 113 -7.42 -22.92 17.03
C GLY A 113 -8.27 -21.73 16.54
N LEU A 114 -8.80 -20.96 17.46
CA LEU A 114 -9.44 -19.69 17.20
C LEU A 114 -8.72 -18.62 18.02
N GLY A 115 -8.31 -17.53 17.39
CA GLY A 115 -7.60 -16.45 18.06
C GLY A 115 -7.80 -15.10 17.40
N ALA A 116 -7.39 -14.07 18.11
CA ALA A 116 -7.23 -12.73 17.59
C ALA A 116 -5.73 -12.40 17.49
N TYR A 117 -5.38 -11.54 16.55
CA TYR A 117 -4.01 -11.09 16.38
C TYR A 117 -3.95 -9.59 16.13
N ALA A 118 -2.81 -9.00 16.45
CA ALA A 118 -2.43 -7.65 16.09
C ALA A 118 -0.95 -7.61 15.71
N ASN A 119 -0.64 -6.86 14.67
CA ASN A 119 0.72 -6.65 14.19
C ASN A 119 1.00 -5.14 14.11
N TYR A 120 2.20 -4.76 14.50
CA TYR A 120 2.68 -3.38 14.42
C TYR A 120 4.01 -3.33 13.67
N GLY A 121 4.09 -2.51 12.63
CA GLY A 121 5.30 -2.29 11.85
C GLY A 121 6.30 -1.42 12.61
N VAL A 122 7.49 -1.94 12.82
CA VAL A 122 8.58 -1.20 13.50
C VAL A 122 9.20 -0.16 12.58
N TYR A 123 9.24 -0.45 11.29
CA TYR A 123 9.78 0.45 10.27
C TYR A 123 8.68 0.96 9.37
N SER A 124 8.91 2.11 8.76
CA SER A 124 8.04 2.61 7.71
C SER A 124 8.06 1.66 6.51
N LEU A 125 6.88 1.30 6.01
CA LEU A 125 6.73 0.55 4.75
C LEU A 125 7.27 1.34 3.56
N TYR A 126 7.31 2.64 3.71
CA TYR A 126 7.69 3.59 2.70
C TYR A 126 8.80 4.50 3.23
N THR A 127 9.92 4.50 2.55
CA THR A 127 10.94 5.53 2.72
C THR A 127 11.09 6.22 1.38
N ASN A 128 10.48 7.37 1.26
CA ASN A 128 10.78 8.27 0.17
C ASN A 128 12.20 8.82 0.42
N ASP A 129 13.17 8.35 -0.31
CA ASP A 129 14.40 9.08 -0.48
C ASP A 129 13.99 10.36 -1.22
N LEU A 130 14.13 11.49 -0.59
CA LEU A 130 13.61 12.82 -0.86
C LEU A 130 13.85 13.43 -2.28
N ASN A 131 14.13 12.61 -3.27
CA ASN A 131 13.95 12.97 -4.67
C ASN A 131 12.45 12.91 -4.97
N LYS A 132 11.74 13.93 -4.50
CA LYS A 132 10.33 14.14 -4.81
C LYS A 132 10.22 14.26 -6.31
N GLU A 133 9.97 13.15 -6.98
CA GLU A 133 9.43 13.19 -8.33
C GLU A 133 8.14 14.01 -8.24
N SER A 134 7.98 14.92 -9.15
CA SER A 134 6.79 15.75 -9.17
C SER A 134 5.57 14.82 -9.29
N PHE A 135 4.54 15.07 -8.49
CA PHE A 135 3.27 14.33 -8.54
C PHE A 135 2.72 14.18 -9.97
N ILE A 136 3.11 15.08 -10.83
CA ILE A 136 2.72 15.14 -12.23
C ILE A 136 3.97 15.07 -13.08
N ALA A 137 4.06 14.06 -13.93
CA ALA A 137 5.02 13.99 -15.01
C ALA A 137 4.30 14.33 -16.33
N VAL A 138 4.69 15.43 -16.95
CA VAL A 138 4.14 15.83 -18.24
C VAL A 138 5.17 15.51 -19.32
N THR A 139 4.79 14.63 -20.24
CA THR A 139 5.57 14.39 -21.46
C THR A 139 5.14 15.43 -22.50
N PRO A 140 6.06 16.29 -22.97
CA PRO A 140 5.73 17.30 -23.97
C PRO A 140 5.15 16.66 -25.24
N PRO A 141 4.27 17.38 -25.97
CA PRO A 141 3.75 16.87 -27.23
C PRO A 141 4.91 16.69 -28.23
N THR A 142 4.93 15.54 -28.87
CA THR A 142 5.83 15.30 -30.00
C THR A 142 5.14 15.65 -31.31
N ALA A 143 5.88 15.76 -32.41
CA ALA A 143 5.32 16.07 -33.74
C ALA A 143 4.24 15.05 -34.22
N GLN A 144 4.11 13.93 -33.53
CA GLN A 144 3.21 12.84 -33.86
C GLN A 144 2.21 12.46 -32.73
N GLY A 145 2.24 13.13 -31.59
CA GLY A 145 1.42 12.79 -30.44
C GLY A 145 1.06 14.00 -29.55
N ASN A 146 -0.05 13.87 -28.85
CA ASN A 146 -0.49 14.83 -27.83
C ASN A 146 0.38 14.76 -26.57
N ALA A 147 0.35 15.80 -25.75
CA ALA A 147 0.97 15.75 -24.43
C ALA A 147 0.37 14.60 -23.61
N ALA A 148 1.22 13.80 -22.98
CA ALA A 148 0.81 12.77 -22.05
C ALA A 148 1.07 13.27 -20.62
N VAL A 149 0.11 13.06 -19.74
CA VAL A 149 0.20 13.41 -18.32
C VAL A 149 0.15 12.13 -17.53
N ASP A 150 1.26 11.80 -16.88
CA ASP A 150 1.35 10.73 -15.91
C ASP A 150 1.22 11.30 -14.51
N ILE A 151 0.34 10.73 -13.71
CA ILE A 151 0.12 11.13 -12.33
C ILE A 151 0.61 10.01 -11.43
N LEU A 152 1.50 10.34 -10.51
CA LEU A 152 2.01 9.43 -9.51
C LEU A 152 1.00 9.23 -8.38
N SER A 153 1.19 8.19 -7.58
CA SER A 153 0.43 8.00 -6.35
C SER A 153 0.59 9.19 -5.41
N LEU A 154 -0.49 9.58 -4.73
CA LEU A 154 -0.44 10.56 -3.65
C LEU A 154 0.48 10.10 -2.53
N THR A 155 0.51 8.80 -2.26
CA THR A 155 1.42 8.18 -1.29
C THR A 155 2.87 8.38 -1.72
N ASP A 156 3.22 8.18 -2.99
CA ASP A 156 4.56 8.41 -3.52
C ASP A 156 4.95 9.90 -3.49
N ALA A 157 4.00 10.78 -3.77
CA ALA A 157 4.28 12.21 -3.87
C ALA A 157 4.38 12.92 -2.53
N TYR A 158 3.58 12.51 -1.55
CA TYR A 158 3.39 13.29 -0.31
C TYR A 158 3.70 12.54 0.97
N ALA A 159 3.67 11.19 0.99
CA ALA A 159 3.94 10.45 2.21
C ALA A 159 5.45 10.36 2.49
N ASN A 160 5.88 10.90 3.62
CA ASN A 160 7.26 10.74 4.10
C ASN A 160 7.45 9.41 4.83
N LYS A 161 6.40 8.92 5.48
CA LYS A 161 6.39 7.66 6.24
C LYS A 161 5.01 7.03 6.18
N LEU A 162 4.98 5.72 5.98
CA LEU A 162 3.77 4.93 6.07
C LEU A 162 3.92 3.92 7.21
N GLY A 163 3.17 4.10 8.29
CA GLY A 163 3.11 3.13 9.37
C GLY A 163 2.23 1.95 8.98
N TYR A 164 2.52 0.77 9.54
CA TYR A 164 1.72 -0.42 9.34
C TYR A 164 1.13 -0.90 10.67
N PHE A 165 -0.16 -1.10 10.66
CA PHE A 165 -0.88 -1.77 11.74
C PHE A 165 -1.98 -2.61 11.12
N ASP A 166 -2.05 -3.87 11.52
CA ASP A 166 -3.16 -4.75 11.18
C ASP A 166 -3.60 -5.58 12.37
N GLY A 167 -4.82 -6.07 12.30
CA GLY A 167 -5.37 -6.96 13.31
C GLY A 167 -6.60 -7.68 12.79
N GLY A 168 -6.87 -8.82 13.37
CA GLY A 168 -7.98 -9.65 12.91
C GLY A 168 -8.21 -10.89 13.72
N VAL A 169 -9.05 -11.76 13.16
CA VAL A 169 -9.37 -13.09 13.72
C VAL A 169 -8.67 -14.15 12.89
N LYS A 170 -8.12 -15.15 13.56
CA LYS A 170 -7.37 -16.25 12.94
C LYS A 170 -8.04 -17.58 13.31
N LEU A 171 -8.32 -18.36 12.30
CA LEU A 171 -8.77 -19.76 12.46
C LEU A 171 -7.65 -20.66 11.93
N VAL A 172 -7.23 -21.61 12.74
CA VAL A 172 -6.14 -22.54 12.40
C VAL A 172 -6.60 -23.97 12.63
N TYR A 173 -6.38 -24.81 11.66
CA TYR A 173 -6.62 -26.25 11.79
C TYR A 173 -5.29 -26.98 11.64
N HIS A 174 -4.92 -27.77 12.67
CA HIS A 174 -3.70 -28.57 12.65
C HIS A 174 -4.03 -30.03 12.34
N PHE A 175 -3.33 -30.55 11.34
CA PHE A 175 -3.34 -31.97 10.99
C PHE A 175 -2.06 -32.63 11.52
N ASN A 176 -2.20 -33.57 12.45
CA ASN A 176 -1.07 -34.35 12.88
C ASN A 176 -1.08 -35.68 12.12
N PHE A 177 -0.15 -35.85 11.21
CA PHE A 177 0.03 -37.13 10.53
C PHE A 177 0.58 -38.16 11.53
N PRO A 178 0.03 -39.39 11.59
CA PRO A 178 0.57 -40.42 12.44
C PRO A 178 2.02 -40.69 12.03
N LYS A 179 2.94 -40.61 12.98
CA LYS A 179 4.31 -41.10 12.74
C LYS A 179 4.23 -42.59 12.43
N LYS A 180 4.74 -42.99 11.26
CA LYS A 180 4.98 -44.42 10.95
C LYS A 180 6.05 -44.99 11.84
#